data_caae0da29ca35086829595e55f6b6e85
#
_entry.id   caae0da29ca35086829595e55f6b6e85
#
_cell.length_a   1.000
_cell.length_b   1.000
_cell.length_c   1.000
_cell.angle_alpha   90.00
_cell.angle_beta   90.00
_cell.angle_gamma   90.00
#
_symmetry.space_group_name_H-M   'P 1'
#
loop_
_entity.id
_entity.type
_entity.pdbx_description
1 polymer ?
#
loop_
_entity_poly.entity_id
_entity_poly.type
_entity_poly.pdbx_seq_one_letter_code
_entity_poly.pdbx_strand_id
1 'polypeptide(L)'
;MKIVIWGYPLNSHTHSYIHSSFYKAFKHLGHDVYWFHDDEYPEDFNYDDCVFLTEGFADKNIPLRETSTYYVHVCVNPKKYLGKVKKLIDVRYLQESMDNDNYDFVLDRDNCTELDSGVLYDNKSGEYDIIYCGWGTDLLPHEINFEWINIPREKSYYFIGSTSSEGRFANAHLINEFAGYCQDIGIKFYYVNPWTNPATDEQNRMLVQKSFMSPDSETSHIRNGDILPVV
;
A
#
# COMPACT_ATOMS: atom_id res chain seq x y z
N MET A 1 -18.47 12.42 -8.43
CA MET A 1 -18.77 11.36 -7.44
C MET A 1 -18.15 11.80 -6.14
N LYS A 2 -18.84 11.65 -5.02
CA LYS A 2 -18.32 12.00 -3.69
C LYS A 2 -17.60 10.80 -3.09
N ILE A 3 -16.29 10.94 -2.84
CA ILE A 3 -15.43 9.88 -2.34
C ILE A 3 -14.87 10.28 -0.99
N VAL A 4 -14.93 9.37 -0.04
CA VAL A 4 -14.36 9.56 1.30
C VAL A 4 -13.26 8.52 1.49
N ILE A 5 -12.03 9.00 1.59
CA ILE A 5 -10.91 8.20 2.08
C ILE A 5 -10.99 8.23 3.60
N TRP A 6 -11.20 7.08 4.21
CA TRP A 6 -11.24 6.96 5.65
C TRP A 6 -10.08 6.11 6.13
N GLY A 7 -9.07 6.73 6.72
CA GLY A 7 -7.85 6.01 7.02
C GLY A 7 -6.83 6.88 7.74
N TYR A 8 -5.65 6.32 7.94
CA TYR A 8 -4.58 6.96 8.69
C TYR A 8 -4.15 8.31 8.11
N PRO A 9 -3.96 9.35 8.96
CA PRO A 9 -3.34 10.59 8.55
C PRO A 9 -1.96 10.36 7.92
N LEU A 10 -1.57 11.18 6.96
CA LEU A 10 -0.28 11.04 6.29
C LEU A 10 0.88 11.02 7.31
N ASN A 11 1.81 10.11 7.12
CA ASN A 11 2.97 9.85 7.99
C ASN A 11 2.65 9.28 9.39
N SER A 12 1.41 8.94 9.69
CA SER A 12 1.07 8.32 10.98
C SER A 12 1.17 6.79 10.98
N HIS A 13 1.11 6.17 9.82
CA HIS A 13 1.16 4.72 9.64
C HIS A 13 1.69 4.38 8.24
N THR A 14 2.25 3.18 8.03
CA THR A 14 2.74 2.75 6.70
C THR A 14 1.64 2.78 5.65
N HIS A 15 0.42 2.40 5.98
CA HIS A 15 -0.72 2.43 5.06
C HIS A 15 -1.25 3.85 4.77
N SER A 16 -0.79 4.87 5.49
CA SER A 16 -1.18 6.25 5.21
C SER A 16 -0.79 6.70 3.79
N TYR A 17 0.28 6.13 3.24
CA TYR A 17 0.70 6.39 1.86
C TYR A 17 -0.29 5.83 0.85
N ILE A 18 -0.90 4.68 1.13
CA ILE A 18 -1.97 4.09 0.29
C ILE A 18 -3.17 5.04 0.27
N HIS A 19 -3.59 5.52 1.42
CA HIS A 19 -4.70 6.48 1.52
C HIS A 19 -4.40 7.78 0.78
N SER A 20 -3.19 8.31 0.93
CA SER A 20 -2.72 9.50 0.20
C SER A 20 -2.73 9.28 -1.32
N SER A 21 -2.28 8.12 -1.78
CA SER A 21 -2.23 7.75 -3.19
C SER A 21 -3.62 7.73 -3.81
N PHE A 22 -4.59 7.10 -3.14
CA PHE A 22 -5.99 7.10 -3.59
C PHE A 22 -6.59 8.51 -3.57
N TYR A 23 -6.34 9.29 -2.51
CA TYR A 23 -6.79 10.68 -2.45
C TYR A 23 -6.29 11.48 -3.65
N LYS A 24 -4.99 11.40 -3.94
CA LYS A 24 -4.34 12.07 -5.07
C LYS A 24 -4.92 11.62 -6.41
N ALA A 25 -5.04 10.31 -6.62
CA ALA A 25 -5.55 9.74 -7.86
C ALA A 25 -7.00 10.14 -8.14
N PHE A 26 -7.89 10.05 -7.17
CA PHE A 26 -9.29 10.46 -7.36
C PHE A 26 -9.46 11.97 -7.54
N LYS A 27 -8.63 12.78 -6.89
CA LYS A 27 -8.59 14.23 -7.17
C LYS A 27 -8.17 14.51 -8.62
N HIS A 28 -7.15 13.82 -9.10
CA HIS A 28 -6.70 13.93 -10.49
C HIS A 28 -7.79 13.54 -11.50
N LEU A 29 -8.58 12.53 -11.18
CA LEU A 29 -9.72 12.09 -11.98
C LEU A 29 -10.93 13.04 -11.90
N GLY A 30 -10.85 14.14 -11.15
CA GLY A 30 -11.90 15.15 -11.05
C GLY A 30 -13.04 14.76 -10.12
N HIS A 31 -12.82 13.87 -9.19
CA HIS A 31 -13.81 13.53 -8.17
C HIS A 31 -13.78 14.51 -7.01
N ASP A 32 -14.91 14.56 -6.28
CA ASP A 32 -15.03 15.31 -5.04
C ASP A 32 -14.56 14.40 -3.89
N VAL A 33 -13.32 14.63 -3.42
CA VAL A 33 -12.62 13.69 -2.52
C VAL A 33 -12.31 14.36 -1.20
N TYR A 34 -12.63 13.65 -0.12
CA TYR A 34 -12.39 14.02 1.27
C TYR A 34 -11.52 12.96 1.93
N TRP A 35 -10.69 13.36 2.91
CA TRP A 35 -9.87 12.45 3.67
C TRP A 35 -10.09 12.70 5.15
N PHE A 36 -10.63 11.69 5.85
CA PHE A 36 -10.94 11.70 7.27
C PHE A 36 -10.30 10.49 7.96
N HIS A 37 -10.25 10.52 9.29
CA HIS A 37 -9.77 9.42 10.10
C HIS A 37 -10.58 9.28 11.40
N ASP A 38 -10.37 8.16 12.11
CA ASP A 38 -11.15 7.79 13.28
C ASP A 38 -11.16 8.83 14.41
N ASP A 39 -10.09 9.61 14.53
CA ASP A 39 -9.92 10.58 15.62
C ASP A 39 -10.33 12.01 15.22
N GLU A 40 -10.50 12.28 13.92
CA GLU A 40 -10.83 13.60 13.41
C GLU A 40 -11.67 13.51 12.11
N TYR A 41 -12.96 13.78 12.26
CA TYR A 41 -13.91 13.82 11.16
C TYR A 41 -15.07 14.77 11.49
N PRO A 42 -15.66 15.46 10.49
CA PRO A 42 -16.79 16.35 10.72
C PRO A 42 -18.08 15.56 10.90
N GLU A 43 -18.75 15.77 12.05
CA GLU A 43 -20.01 15.09 12.36
C GLU A 43 -21.18 15.58 11.47
N ASP A 44 -21.12 16.83 11.02
CA ASP A 44 -22.12 17.47 10.16
C ASP A 44 -21.92 17.22 8.66
N PHE A 45 -20.89 16.47 8.27
CA PHE A 45 -20.68 16.08 6.89
C PHE A 45 -21.76 15.10 6.44
N ASN A 46 -22.32 15.34 5.25
CA ASN A 46 -23.27 14.40 4.66
C ASN A 46 -22.53 13.20 4.06
N TYR A 47 -22.57 12.09 4.80
CA TYR A 47 -21.97 10.81 4.42
C TYR A 47 -22.86 9.93 3.52
N ASP A 48 -24.06 10.38 3.15
CA ASP A 48 -24.95 9.64 2.25
C ASP A 48 -24.46 9.70 0.81
N ASP A 49 -24.75 8.67 0.05
CA ASP A 49 -24.40 8.51 -1.37
C ASP A 49 -22.88 8.67 -1.65
N CYS A 50 -22.06 8.35 -0.67
CA CYS A 50 -20.61 8.36 -0.79
C CYS A 50 -20.06 7.00 -1.24
N VAL A 51 -18.87 7.05 -1.84
CA VAL A 51 -17.99 5.90 -1.98
C VAL A 51 -16.89 6.04 -0.93
N PHE A 52 -16.86 5.11 0.01
CA PHE A 52 -15.81 5.04 1.02
C PHE A 52 -14.68 4.13 0.56
N LEU A 53 -13.46 4.55 0.84
CA LEU A 53 -12.26 3.73 0.74
C LEU A 53 -11.57 3.73 2.11
N THR A 54 -11.40 2.54 2.67
CA THR A 54 -10.85 2.37 4.03
C THR A 54 -10.08 1.06 4.16
N GLU A 55 -9.53 0.80 5.32
CA GLU A 55 -8.98 -0.50 5.69
C GLU A 55 -9.57 -0.99 7.02
N GLY A 56 -9.61 -2.32 7.21
CA GLY A 56 -10.27 -2.94 8.35
C GLY A 56 -9.64 -2.68 9.72
N PHE A 57 -8.48 -2.01 9.78
CA PHE A 57 -7.83 -1.60 11.03
C PHE A 57 -7.95 -0.09 11.32
N ALA A 58 -8.43 0.69 10.35
CA ALA A 58 -8.56 2.15 10.46
C ALA A 58 -10.02 2.62 10.32
N ASP A 59 -10.97 1.75 10.59
CA ASP A 59 -12.39 1.98 10.34
C ASP A 59 -13.26 1.99 11.60
N LYS A 60 -12.66 2.14 12.77
CA LYS A 60 -13.38 2.01 14.06
C LYS A 60 -14.62 2.91 14.14
N ASN A 61 -14.47 4.17 13.79
CA ASN A 61 -15.52 5.20 13.90
C ASN A 61 -16.12 5.58 12.54
N ILE A 62 -15.86 4.80 11.48
CA ILE A 62 -16.39 5.08 10.14
C ILE A 62 -17.93 5.15 10.17
N PRO A 63 -18.56 6.23 9.65
CA PRO A 63 -20.00 6.34 9.59
C PRO A 63 -20.59 5.38 8.56
N LEU A 64 -21.50 4.50 8.98
CA LEU A 64 -22.18 3.55 8.10
C LEU A 64 -23.47 4.17 7.56
N ARG A 65 -23.69 4.07 6.23
CA ARG A 65 -24.87 4.61 5.54
C ARG A 65 -25.40 3.59 4.54
N GLU A 66 -26.71 3.34 4.58
CA GLU A 66 -27.39 2.41 3.68
C GLU A 66 -27.37 2.86 2.20
N THR A 67 -27.05 4.12 1.95
CA THR A 67 -26.97 4.70 0.60
C THR A 67 -25.53 4.68 0.05
N SER A 68 -24.53 4.34 0.87
CA SER A 68 -23.10 4.45 0.53
C SER A 68 -22.46 3.09 0.28
N THR A 69 -21.45 3.08 -0.58
CA THR A 69 -20.63 1.90 -0.93
C THR A 69 -19.29 1.96 -0.21
N TYR A 70 -18.84 0.82 0.32
CA TYR A 70 -17.60 0.72 1.09
C TYR A 70 -16.64 -0.26 0.44
N TYR A 71 -15.48 0.25 0.03
CA TYR A 71 -14.31 -0.52 -0.36
C TYR A 71 -13.40 -0.63 0.85
N VAL A 72 -13.24 -1.83 1.37
CA VAL A 72 -12.49 -2.06 2.61
C VAL A 72 -11.29 -2.95 2.30
N HIS A 73 -10.09 -2.39 2.39
CA HIS A 73 -8.86 -3.16 2.29
C HIS A 73 -8.70 -4.01 3.54
N VAL A 74 -8.44 -5.31 3.37
CA VAL A 74 -8.36 -6.29 4.47
C VAL A 74 -9.57 -6.18 5.39
N CYS A 75 -10.74 -6.57 4.88
CA CYS A 75 -11.99 -6.50 5.63
C CYS A 75 -12.04 -7.56 6.75
N VAL A 76 -11.40 -7.26 7.89
CA VAL A 76 -11.31 -8.19 9.04
C VAL A 76 -12.66 -8.43 9.74
N ASN A 77 -13.62 -7.54 9.57
CA ASN A 77 -14.94 -7.64 10.19
C ASN A 77 -16.08 -7.25 9.23
N PRO A 78 -16.41 -8.07 8.24
CA PRO A 78 -17.50 -7.76 7.30
C PRO A 78 -18.86 -7.60 7.99
N LYS A 79 -19.11 -8.29 9.10
CA LYS A 79 -20.37 -8.17 9.87
C LYS A 79 -20.64 -6.76 10.37
N LYS A 80 -19.61 -5.93 10.51
CA LYS A 80 -19.75 -4.52 10.86
C LYS A 80 -20.58 -3.75 9.81
N TYR A 81 -20.42 -4.09 8.53
CA TYR A 81 -21.01 -3.41 7.38
C TYR A 81 -22.31 -4.06 6.90
N LEU A 82 -22.40 -5.38 6.94
CA LEU A 82 -23.51 -6.13 6.40
C LEU A 82 -24.86 -5.69 6.97
N GLY A 83 -25.83 -5.42 6.08
CA GLY A 83 -27.16 -4.93 6.44
C GLY A 83 -27.25 -3.46 6.86
N LYS A 84 -26.13 -2.71 6.81
CA LYS A 84 -26.05 -1.29 7.22
C LYS A 84 -25.54 -0.37 6.11
N VAL A 85 -25.06 -0.93 5.03
CA VAL A 85 -24.49 -0.20 3.90
C VAL A 85 -25.13 -0.66 2.59
N LYS A 86 -25.08 0.18 1.56
CA LYS A 86 -25.58 -0.16 0.23
C LYS A 86 -24.83 -1.34 -0.37
N LYS A 87 -23.50 -1.31 -0.26
CA LYS A 87 -22.64 -2.35 -0.79
C LYS A 87 -21.31 -2.37 -0.02
N LEU A 88 -20.88 -3.58 0.32
CA LEU A 88 -19.54 -3.85 0.83
C LEU A 88 -18.71 -4.53 -0.26
N ILE A 89 -17.48 -4.07 -0.42
CA ILE A 89 -16.49 -4.65 -1.33
C ILE A 89 -15.20 -4.82 -0.54
N ASP A 90 -14.77 -6.06 -0.34
CA ASP A 90 -13.49 -6.40 0.27
C ASP A 90 -12.39 -6.26 -0.81
N VAL A 91 -11.43 -5.38 -0.56
CA VAL A 91 -10.32 -5.13 -1.47
C VAL A 91 -9.10 -5.89 -0.99
N ARG A 92 -8.58 -6.76 -1.83
CA ARG A 92 -7.39 -7.56 -1.53
C ARG A 92 -6.31 -7.33 -2.55
N TYR A 93 -5.07 -7.31 -2.09
CA TYR A 93 -3.94 -7.32 -3.00
C TYR A 93 -3.64 -8.75 -3.44
N LEU A 94 -3.32 -8.92 -4.72
CA LEU A 94 -3.00 -10.23 -5.28
C LEU A 94 -1.87 -10.92 -4.52
N GLN A 95 -0.89 -10.16 -4.06
CA GLN A 95 0.24 -10.67 -3.30
C GLN A 95 -0.16 -11.19 -1.92
N GLU A 96 -1.04 -10.48 -1.21
CA GLU A 96 -1.53 -10.89 0.11
C GLU A 96 -2.33 -12.19 0.06
N SER A 97 -2.99 -12.48 -1.06
CA SER A 97 -3.74 -13.71 -1.25
C SER A 97 -2.86 -14.93 -1.55
N MET A 98 -1.62 -14.71 -1.98
CA MET A 98 -0.68 -15.78 -2.29
C MET A 98 0.20 -16.17 -1.09
N ASP A 99 0.44 -15.23 -0.16
CA ASP A 99 1.45 -15.38 0.90
C ASP A 99 0.89 -15.76 2.27
N ASN A 100 -0.41 -15.84 2.44
CA ASN A 100 -1.00 -15.95 3.77
C ASN A 100 -1.63 -17.32 4.04
N ASP A 101 -0.83 -18.23 4.60
CA ASP A 101 -1.31 -19.49 5.20
C ASP A 101 -2.27 -19.27 6.40
N ASN A 102 -2.41 -18.02 6.89
CA ASN A 102 -3.24 -17.66 8.03
C ASN A 102 -4.60 -17.06 7.65
N TYR A 103 -4.83 -16.72 6.40
CA TYR A 103 -6.15 -16.36 5.91
C TYR A 103 -6.69 -17.58 5.16
N ASP A 104 -7.85 -18.08 5.53
CA ASP A 104 -8.60 -19.17 4.86
C ASP A 104 -8.99 -18.77 3.42
N PHE A 105 -8.06 -18.10 2.73
CA PHE A 105 -8.31 -17.48 1.46
C PHE A 105 -7.31 -17.95 0.41
N VAL A 106 -7.77 -18.82 -0.46
CA VAL A 106 -7.08 -19.20 -1.69
C VAL A 106 -7.75 -18.46 -2.84
N LEU A 107 -6.97 -17.68 -3.59
CA LEU A 107 -7.42 -17.08 -4.84
C LEU A 107 -7.81 -18.20 -5.82
N ASP A 108 -9.10 -18.37 -6.00
CA ASP A 108 -9.64 -19.28 -7.00
C ASP A 108 -9.78 -18.54 -8.34
N ARG A 109 -8.67 -18.48 -9.08
CA ARG A 109 -8.61 -17.79 -10.38
C ARG A 109 -9.63 -18.32 -11.39
N ASP A 110 -9.95 -19.62 -11.32
CA ASP A 110 -10.88 -20.24 -12.27
C ASP A 110 -12.31 -19.75 -12.09
N ASN A 111 -12.60 -19.16 -10.94
CA ASN A 111 -13.92 -18.63 -10.61
C ASN A 111 -13.95 -17.10 -10.46
N CYS A 112 -12.83 -16.42 -10.70
CA CYS A 112 -12.80 -14.96 -10.76
C CYS A 112 -13.14 -14.46 -12.18
N THR A 113 -13.79 -13.32 -12.25
CA THR A 113 -13.99 -12.57 -13.49
C THR A 113 -12.92 -11.49 -13.59
N GLU A 114 -12.12 -11.51 -14.65
CA GLU A 114 -11.21 -10.43 -14.94
C GLU A 114 -11.99 -9.25 -15.54
N LEU A 115 -11.87 -8.08 -14.93
CA LEU A 115 -12.41 -6.83 -15.43
C LEU A 115 -11.44 -6.20 -16.43
N ASP A 116 -11.93 -5.33 -17.31
CA ASP A 116 -11.12 -4.61 -18.32
C ASP A 116 -9.94 -3.83 -17.73
N SER A 117 -9.98 -3.55 -16.43
CA SER A 117 -8.92 -2.88 -15.67
C SER A 117 -7.80 -3.83 -15.18
N GLY A 118 -7.90 -5.12 -15.45
CA GLY A 118 -6.99 -6.14 -14.88
C GLY A 118 -7.31 -6.50 -13.42
N VAL A 119 -8.42 -6.00 -12.88
CA VAL A 119 -8.89 -6.34 -11.53
C VAL A 119 -9.66 -7.65 -11.59
N LEU A 120 -9.34 -8.59 -10.72
CA LEU A 120 -10.11 -9.82 -10.54
C LEU A 120 -11.26 -9.58 -9.57
N TYR A 121 -12.43 -10.10 -9.92
CA TYR A 121 -13.66 -9.94 -9.16
C TYR A 121 -14.21 -11.30 -8.76
N ASP A 122 -14.57 -11.45 -7.49
CA ASP A 122 -15.19 -12.64 -6.93
C ASP A 122 -16.45 -12.26 -6.14
N ASN A 123 -17.57 -12.91 -6.42
CA ASN A 123 -18.84 -12.72 -5.71
C ASN A 123 -19.28 -13.97 -4.93
N LYS A 124 -18.39 -14.90 -4.69
CA LYS A 124 -18.71 -16.22 -4.08
C LYS A 124 -19.26 -16.15 -2.68
N SER A 125 -18.95 -15.11 -1.91
CA SER A 125 -19.48 -14.98 -0.55
C SER A 125 -21.00 -14.89 -0.51
N GLY A 126 -21.62 -14.42 -1.61
CA GLY A 126 -23.05 -14.15 -1.68
C GLY A 126 -23.51 -13.00 -0.77
N GLU A 127 -22.68 -12.56 0.16
CA GLU A 127 -22.99 -11.51 1.13
C GLU A 127 -22.31 -10.17 0.76
N TYR A 128 -21.14 -10.24 0.15
CA TYR A 128 -20.36 -9.07 -0.31
C TYR A 128 -19.42 -9.45 -1.45
N ASP A 129 -18.97 -8.44 -2.19
CA ASP A 129 -18.05 -8.64 -3.29
C ASP A 129 -16.60 -8.63 -2.79
N ILE A 130 -15.73 -9.33 -3.51
CA ILE A 130 -14.28 -9.29 -3.30
C ILE A 130 -13.64 -8.85 -4.61
N ILE A 131 -12.70 -7.92 -4.54
CA ILE A 131 -11.88 -7.55 -5.68
C ILE A 131 -10.41 -7.73 -5.36
N TYR A 132 -9.65 -8.18 -6.35
CA TYR A 132 -8.20 -8.34 -6.26
C TYR A 132 -7.53 -7.34 -7.16
N CYS A 133 -6.63 -6.55 -6.62
CA CYS A 133 -5.85 -5.59 -7.39
C CYS A 133 -4.35 -5.79 -7.12
N GLY A 134 -3.54 -5.50 -8.12
CA GLY A 134 -2.09 -5.43 -7.96
C GLY A 134 -1.66 -4.12 -7.30
N TRP A 135 -0.45 -4.12 -6.77
CA TRP A 135 0.20 -2.88 -6.38
C TRP A 135 0.46 -2.03 -7.63
N GLY A 136 0.21 -0.74 -7.49
CA GLY A 136 0.45 0.25 -8.53
C GLY A 136 1.39 1.35 -8.06
N THR A 137 1.67 2.29 -8.94
CA THR A 137 2.40 3.51 -8.58
C THR A 137 1.42 4.61 -8.17
N ASP A 138 1.85 5.48 -7.26
CA ASP A 138 1.13 6.70 -6.92
C ASP A 138 1.50 7.90 -7.83
N LEU A 139 2.36 7.66 -8.81
CA LEU A 139 2.77 8.71 -9.75
C LEU A 139 1.65 9.00 -10.74
N LEU A 140 1.24 10.27 -10.78
CA LEU A 140 0.35 10.75 -11.84
C LEU A 140 1.13 10.93 -13.15
N PRO A 141 0.45 10.87 -14.32
CA PRO A 141 1.13 10.97 -15.62
C PRO A 141 2.06 12.18 -15.77
N HIS A 142 1.70 13.32 -15.18
CA HIS A 142 2.52 14.54 -15.25
C HIS A 142 3.70 14.56 -14.26
N GLU A 143 3.71 13.63 -13.30
CA GLU A 143 4.81 13.47 -12.33
C GLU A 143 5.88 12.50 -12.84
N ILE A 144 5.58 11.77 -13.93
CA ILE A 144 6.55 10.87 -14.54
C ILE A 144 7.55 11.70 -15.33
N ASN A 145 8.78 11.76 -14.83
CA ASN A 145 9.86 12.46 -15.50
C ASN A 145 10.81 11.45 -16.14
N PHE A 146 10.69 11.30 -17.45
CA PHE A 146 11.55 10.39 -18.22
C PHE A 146 13.02 10.83 -18.27
N GLU A 147 13.34 12.09 -17.97
CA GLU A 147 14.73 12.54 -17.85
C GLU A 147 15.46 11.83 -16.72
N TRP A 148 14.74 11.37 -15.71
CA TRP A 148 15.31 10.61 -14.60
C TRP A 148 15.90 9.26 -15.04
N ILE A 149 15.42 8.68 -16.12
CA ILE A 149 15.97 7.43 -16.69
C ILE A 149 17.42 7.62 -17.15
N ASN A 150 17.78 8.84 -17.52
CA ASN A 150 19.10 9.20 -18.05
C ASN A 150 20.08 9.67 -16.96
N ILE A 151 19.69 9.69 -15.68
CA ILE A 151 20.60 10.06 -14.61
C ILE A 151 21.69 8.97 -14.50
N PRO A 152 22.99 9.35 -14.58
CA PRO A 152 24.07 8.39 -14.43
C PRO A 152 23.99 7.70 -13.08
N ARG A 153 23.96 6.38 -13.10
CA ARG A 153 23.96 5.58 -11.88
C ARG A 153 25.35 5.59 -11.25
N GLU A 154 25.40 5.79 -9.94
CA GLU A 154 26.62 5.65 -9.15
C GLU A 154 26.81 4.18 -8.77
N LYS A 155 28.05 3.78 -8.51
CA LYS A 155 28.32 2.51 -7.79
C LYS A 155 27.89 2.67 -6.34
N SER A 156 26.60 2.52 -6.10
CA SER A 156 26.02 2.66 -4.78
C SER A 156 24.83 1.72 -4.63
N TYR A 157 24.59 1.32 -3.41
CA TYR A 157 23.37 0.64 -2.98
C TYR A 157 22.64 1.53 -2.01
N TYR A 158 21.32 1.34 -1.90
CA TYR A 158 20.54 2.01 -0.87
C TYR A 158 19.60 1.01 -0.22
N PHE A 159 19.28 1.26 1.02
CA PHE A 159 18.26 0.56 1.77
C PHE A 159 17.38 1.58 2.49
N ILE A 160 16.06 1.47 2.29
CA ILE A 160 15.07 2.26 3.01
C ILE A 160 14.25 1.29 3.86
N GLY A 161 14.39 1.38 5.18
CA GLY A 161 13.68 0.48 6.07
C GLY A 161 14.12 0.62 7.51
N SER A 162 13.40 -0.03 8.40
CA SER A 162 13.76 -0.11 9.81
C SER A 162 14.53 -1.39 10.09
N THR A 163 15.60 -1.29 10.83
CA THR A 163 16.38 -2.42 11.33
C THR A 163 16.21 -2.65 12.83
N SER A 164 15.26 -1.94 13.46
CA SER A 164 15.18 -1.82 14.93
C SER A 164 14.07 -2.61 15.59
N SER A 165 13.24 -3.37 14.86
CA SER A 165 12.14 -4.11 15.49
C SER A 165 12.45 -5.59 15.65
N GLU A 166 12.22 -6.10 16.86
CA GLU A 166 12.29 -7.53 17.15
C GLU A 166 11.25 -8.29 16.31
N GLY A 167 11.67 -9.37 15.67
CA GLY A 167 10.80 -10.33 15.00
C GLY A 167 10.55 -10.11 13.50
N ARG A 168 10.36 -8.89 13.02
CA ARG A 168 10.20 -8.63 11.56
C ARG A 168 11.52 -8.45 10.83
N PHE A 169 12.57 -8.08 11.55
CA PHE A 169 13.88 -7.72 10.99
C PHE A 169 15.00 -8.59 11.58
N ALA A 170 14.79 -9.89 11.61
CA ALA A 170 15.83 -10.86 11.94
C ALA A 170 17.11 -10.68 11.12
N ASN A 171 17.03 -9.84 10.07
CA ASN A 171 18.11 -9.59 9.12
C ASN A 171 18.78 -8.23 9.25
N ALA A 172 18.51 -7.47 10.32
CA ALA A 172 19.23 -6.21 10.56
C ALA A 172 20.75 -6.41 10.52
N HIS A 173 21.23 -7.56 11.03
CA HIS A 173 22.65 -7.93 10.96
C HIS A 173 23.13 -8.10 9.51
N LEU A 174 22.31 -8.66 8.61
CA LEU A 174 22.67 -8.85 7.20
C LEU A 174 22.82 -7.51 6.46
N ILE A 175 21.96 -6.53 6.77
CA ILE A 175 22.10 -5.17 6.21
C ILE A 175 23.39 -4.51 6.70
N ASN A 176 23.75 -4.68 7.98
CA ASN A 176 25.00 -4.16 8.52
C ASN A 176 26.23 -4.86 7.92
N GLU A 177 26.20 -6.19 7.78
CA GLU A 177 27.26 -6.96 7.12
C GLU A 177 27.40 -6.55 5.66
N PHE A 178 26.30 -6.38 4.94
CA PHE A 178 26.31 -5.92 3.55
C PHE A 178 26.86 -4.49 3.43
N ALA A 179 26.52 -3.60 4.35
CA ALA A 179 27.09 -2.24 4.40
C ALA A 179 28.61 -2.27 4.63
N GLY A 180 29.07 -3.14 5.54
CA GLY A 180 30.50 -3.37 5.77
C GLY A 180 31.21 -3.89 4.52
N TYR A 181 30.64 -4.89 3.87
CA TYR A 181 31.16 -5.41 2.61
C TYR A 181 31.23 -4.33 1.51
N CYS A 182 30.19 -3.50 1.37
CA CYS A 182 30.22 -2.38 0.43
C CYS A 182 31.38 -1.43 0.71
N GLN A 183 31.63 -1.12 2.00
CA GLN A 183 32.74 -0.27 2.41
C GLN A 183 34.07 -0.89 1.99
N ASP A 184 34.28 -2.18 2.24
CA ASP A 184 35.51 -2.90 1.90
C ASP A 184 35.85 -2.89 0.42
N ILE A 185 34.83 -2.95 -0.43
CA ILE A 185 34.99 -2.93 -1.91
C ILE A 185 34.84 -1.53 -2.53
N GLY A 186 34.72 -0.48 -1.71
CA GLY A 186 34.64 0.91 -2.16
C GLY A 186 33.33 1.29 -2.83
N ILE A 187 32.24 0.60 -2.48
CA ILE A 187 30.88 0.92 -2.93
C ILE A 187 30.18 1.73 -1.84
N LYS A 188 29.51 2.81 -2.23
CA LYS A 188 28.70 3.59 -1.30
C LYS A 188 27.46 2.82 -0.90
N PHE A 189 27.13 2.84 0.38
CA PHE A 189 25.88 2.32 0.90
C PHE A 189 25.09 3.44 1.59
N TYR A 190 23.87 3.69 1.11
CA TYR A 190 22.97 4.69 1.67
C TYR A 190 21.90 3.98 2.52
N TYR A 191 21.75 4.39 3.75
CA TYR A 191 20.75 3.88 4.66
C TYR A 191 19.79 4.99 5.08
N VAL A 192 18.51 4.76 4.89
CA VAL A 192 17.44 5.64 5.32
C VAL A 192 16.50 4.86 6.23
N ASN A 193 16.39 5.29 7.47
CA ASN A 193 15.41 4.77 8.40
C ASN A 193 14.21 5.74 8.45
N PRO A 194 13.02 5.35 7.98
CA PRO A 194 11.88 6.25 7.90
C PRO A 194 11.38 6.75 9.26
N TRP A 195 11.78 6.09 10.35
CA TRP A 195 11.34 6.45 11.70
C TRP A 195 12.33 7.33 12.46
N THR A 196 13.61 7.10 12.28
CA THR A 196 14.66 7.80 13.03
C THR A 196 15.45 8.81 12.22
N ASN A 197 15.52 8.61 10.91
CA ASN A 197 16.22 9.49 9.98
C ASN A 197 15.49 9.50 8.62
N PRO A 198 14.27 10.06 8.58
CA PRO A 198 13.46 10.07 7.36
C PRO A 198 14.13 10.94 6.29
N ALA A 199 14.15 10.45 5.06
CA ALA A 199 14.44 11.26 3.90
C ALA A 199 13.14 11.84 3.32
N THR A 200 13.23 12.97 2.64
CA THR A 200 12.09 13.49 1.86
C THR A 200 11.79 12.58 0.67
N ASP A 201 10.58 12.66 0.12
CA ASP A 201 10.21 11.91 -1.08
C ASP A 201 11.17 12.17 -2.25
N GLU A 202 11.61 13.41 -2.42
CA GLU A 202 12.58 13.78 -3.44
C GLU A 202 13.94 13.14 -3.19
N GLN A 203 14.43 13.15 -1.94
CA GLN A 203 15.68 12.48 -1.56
C GLN A 203 15.59 10.97 -1.79
N ASN A 204 14.47 10.33 -1.42
CA ASN A 204 14.25 8.92 -1.66
C ASN A 204 14.27 8.60 -3.16
N ARG A 205 13.54 9.37 -3.97
CA ARG A 205 13.54 9.22 -5.43
C ARG A 205 14.94 9.36 -6.03
N MET A 206 15.70 10.35 -5.58
CA MET A 206 17.09 10.51 -6.04
C MET A 206 17.99 9.32 -5.66
N LEU A 207 17.83 8.79 -4.45
CA LEU A 207 18.60 7.61 -4.01
C LEU A 207 18.26 6.39 -4.85
N VAL A 208 16.97 6.13 -5.10
CA VAL A 208 16.51 5.04 -5.96
C VAL A 208 17.10 5.15 -7.36
N GLN A 209 17.06 6.34 -7.95
CA GLN A 209 17.45 6.54 -9.35
C GLN A 209 18.96 6.47 -9.56
N LYS A 210 19.73 7.04 -8.66
CA LYS A 210 21.18 7.06 -8.81
C LYS A 210 21.87 5.78 -8.34
N SER A 211 21.21 4.98 -7.50
CA SER A 211 21.78 3.75 -6.97
C SER A 211 21.66 2.60 -7.97
N PHE A 212 22.61 1.67 -7.87
CA PHE A 212 22.66 0.51 -8.75
C PHE A 212 21.58 -0.52 -8.36
N MET A 213 21.37 -0.76 -7.06
CA MET A 213 20.32 -1.63 -6.53
C MET A 213 19.98 -1.29 -5.09
N SER A 214 18.85 -1.84 -4.64
CA SER A 214 18.45 -1.88 -3.23
C SER A 214 18.40 -3.33 -2.77
N PRO A 215 19.14 -3.71 -1.74
CA PRO A 215 18.94 -5.01 -1.11
C PRO A 215 17.63 -5.02 -0.34
N ASP A 216 16.91 -6.11 -0.43
CA ASP A 216 15.76 -6.39 0.44
C ASP A 216 16.22 -7.28 1.60
N SER A 217 15.76 -6.97 2.80
CA SER A 217 16.06 -7.75 4.00
C SER A 217 14.86 -8.53 4.52
N GLU A 218 13.74 -8.50 3.84
CA GLU A 218 12.52 -9.14 4.31
C GLU A 218 12.53 -10.63 3.99
N THR A 219 12.65 -11.45 5.02
CA THR A 219 12.65 -12.93 4.90
C THR A 219 11.30 -13.51 4.56
N SER A 220 10.20 -12.79 4.76
CA SER A 220 8.86 -13.27 4.41
C SER A 220 8.72 -13.52 2.91
N HIS A 221 9.34 -12.69 2.09
CA HIS A 221 9.35 -12.86 0.64
C HIS A 221 10.32 -13.95 0.16
N ILE A 222 11.39 -14.21 0.90
CA ILE A 222 12.34 -15.29 0.60
C ILE A 222 11.72 -16.68 0.82
N ARG A 223 10.74 -16.81 1.71
CA ARG A 223 10.07 -18.09 1.98
C ARG A 223 9.36 -18.66 0.77
N ASN A 224 8.92 -17.81 -0.13
CA ASN A 224 8.14 -18.21 -1.31
C ASN A 224 8.96 -18.24 -2.60
N GLY A 225 10.27 -18.05 -2.51
CA GLY A 225 11.15 -18.04 -3.69
C GLY A 225 11.01 -16.77 -4.55
N ASP A 226 10.29 -15.78 -4.08
CA ASP A 226 10.10 -14.51 -4.75
C ASP A 226 11.26 -13.57 -4.43
N ILE A 227 12.40 -13.85 -5.04
CA ILE A 227 13.39 -12.80 -5.24
C ILE A 227 12.80 -11.89 -6.32
N LEU A 228 12.07 -10.88 -5.92
CA LEU A 228 11.71 -9.80 -6.84
C LEU A 228 13.00 -9.07 -7.20
N PRO A 229 13.47 -9.16 -8.45
CA PRO A 229 14.54 -8.28 -8.87
C PRO A 229 13.98 -6.87 -8.79
N VAL A 230 14.51 -6.07 -7.90
CA VAL A 230 14.26 -4.63 -7.91
C VAL A 230 14.98 -4.10 -9.15
N VAL A 231 14.22 -3.90 -10.22
CA VAL A 231 14.69 -3.30 -11.46
C VAL A 231 14.61 -1.79 -11.35
#